data_c06e60cdfa25a000b92572ea4d2b0c81
#
_entry.id   c06e60cdfa25a000b92572ea4d2b0c81
#
_cell.length_a   1.000
_cell.length_b   1.000
_cell.length_c   1.000
_cell.angle_alpha   90.00
_cell.angle_beta   90.00
_cell.angle_gamma   90.00
#
_symmetry.space_group_name_H-M   'P 1'
#
loop_
_entity.id
_entity.type
_entity.pdbx_description
1 polymer ?
#
loop_
_entity_poly.entity_id
_entity_poly.type
_entity_poly.pdbx_seq_one_letter_code
_entity_poly.pdbx_strand_id
1 'polypeptide(L)'
;LRGSPWSAEFHEFLGENMLRADLSVSVDMLDSLLDPKGVIAQAQEMAARAFGAQRTFFATNGTSTANKVIFQTLLAPGDKLLLDRNCHKSVHHGVVLSGARPVYLDSSMNRTYGLFGPVPKKTLFDAIEAHPDAKALILTSCTYDGLRYDLPPIIAAAHAKGIVHR
;
A
#
# COMPACT_ATOMS: atom_id res chain seq x y z
N LEU A 1 -10.32 9.01 -33.23
CA LEU A 1 -9.15 9.91 -33.12
C LEU A 1 -8.42 10.10 -34.47
N ARG A 2 -8.34 9.07 -35.34
CA ARG A 2 -7.64 9.14 -36.63
C ARG A 2 -8.10 10.29 -37.57
N GLY A 3 -9.29 10.82 -37.39
CA GLY A 3 -9.83 11.92 -38.20
C GLY A 3 -9.61 13.33 -37.62
N SER A 4 -8.94 13.44 -36.45
CA SER A 4 -8.69 14.74 -35.85
C SER A 4 -7.37 15.32 -36.35
N PRO A 5 -7.34 16.59 -36.80
CA PRO A 5 -6.10 17.24 -37.24
C PRO A 5 -5.06 17.36 -36.10
N TRP A 6 -5.51 17.32 -34.85
CA TRP A 6 -4.64 17.40 -33.66
C TRP A 6 -3.97 16.07 -33.30
N SER A 7 -4.37 14.96 -33.91
CA SER A 7 -3.83 13.65 -33.58
C SER A 7 -2.57 13.27 -34.36
N ALA A 8 -2.27 13.98 -35.43
CA ALA A 8 -1.18 13.61 -36.35
C ALA A 8 0.20 13.69 -35.67
N GLU A 9 0.52 14.81 -35.05
CA GLU A 9 1.80 14.97 -34.32
C GLU A 9 1.94 13.98 -33.15
N PHE A 10 0.83 13.71 -32.47
CA PHE A 10 0.82 12.76 -31.37
C PHE A 10 1.03 11.31 -31.83
N HIS A 11 0.44 10.99 -32.99
CA HIS A 11 0.61 9.71 -33.67
C HIS A 11 2.03 9.50 -34.18
N GLU A 12 2.63 10.55 -34.75
CA GLU A 12 4.02 10.54 -35.18
C GLU A 12 4.99 10.38 -34.03
N PHE A 13 4.76 11.10 -32.91
CA PHE A 13 5.60 11.06 -31.72
C PHE A 13 5.53 9.71 -31.01
N LEU A 14 4.35 9.15 -30.78
CA LEU A 14 4.16 7.92 -30.00
C LEU A 14 4.27 6.64 -30.85
N GLY A 15 4.02 6.72 -32.14
CA GLY A 15 3.92 5.59 -33.04
C GLY A 15 2.59 4.83 -32.92
N GLU A 16 2.21 4.16 -33.98
CA GLU A 16 0.93 3.43 -34.09
C GLU A 16 0.80 2.30 -33.06
N ASN A 17 1.88 1.58 -32.80
CA ASN A 17 1.88 0.42 -31.89
C ASN A 17 1.57 0.82 -30.45
N MET A 18 2.04 1.97 -29.98
CA MET A 18 1.73 2.43 -28.63
C MET A 18 0.24 2.76 -28.46
N LEU A 19 -0.34 3.42 -29.45
CA LEU A 19 -1.77 3.75 -29.42
C LEU A 19 -2.67 2.52 -29.57
N ARG A 20 -2.19 1.48 -30.27
CA ARG A 20 -2.89 0.19 -30.39
C ARG A 20 -2.75 -0.69 -29.15
N ALA A 21 -1.74 -0.47 -28.31
CA ALA A 21 -1.52 -1.23 -27.08
C ALA A 21 -2.44 -0.81 -25.94
N ASP A 22 -3.01 0.41 -25.99
CA ASP A 22 -3.98 0.92 -25.02
C ASP A 22 -5.38 0.40 -25.35
N LEU A 23 -5.64 -0.84 -25.00
CA LEU A 23 -6.90 -1.54 -25.26
C LEU A 23 -7.68 -1.77 -23.97
N SER A 24 -8.98 -1.51 -24.01
CA SER A 24 -9.90 -2.03 -23.01
C SER A 24 -10.02 -3.54 -23.16
N VAL A 25 -9.65 -4.26 -22.11
CA VAL A 25 -9.74 -5.73 -22.08
C VAL A 25 -11.14 -6.13 -21.68
N SER A 26 -11.94 -6.58 -22.64
CA SER A 26 -13.33 -7.00 -22.41
C SER A 26 -13.66 -8.33 -23.12
N VAL A 27 -12.64 -9.13 -23.42
CA VAL A 27 -12.81 -10.45 -24.03
C VAL A 27 -12.64 -11.55 -22.99
N ASP A 28 -13.49 -12.56 -23.02
CA ASP A 28 -13.56 -13.63 -22.02
C ASP A 28 -12.21 -14.34 -21.81
N MET A 29 -11.42 -14.53 -22.88
CA MET A 29 -10.13 -15.21 -22.79
C MET A 29 -9.08 -14.44 -21.97
N LEU A 30 -9.25 -13.12 -21.76
CA LEU A 30 -8.35 -12.28 -20.97
C LEU A 30 -8.82 -12.10 -19.52
N ASP A 31 -9.95 -12.71 -19.16
CA ASP A 31 -10.51 -12.71 -17.80
C ASP A 31 -10.96 -11.30 -17.30
N SER A 32 -11.43 -11.22 -16.09
CA SER A 32 -11.86 -9.97 -15.45
C SER A 32 -11.12 -9.76 -14.14
N LEU A 33 -10.53 -8.59 -13.97
CA LEU A 33 -9.88 -8.24 -12.68
C LEU A 33 -10.90 -8.12 -11.54
N LEU A 34 -12.16 -7.78 -11.85
CA LEU A 34 -13.22 -7.63 -10.85
C LEU A 34 -13.72 -8.99 -10.31
N ASP A 35 -13.78 -10.00 -11.19
CA ASP A 35 -14.22 -11.37 -10.86
C ASP A 35 -13.32 -12.37 -11.60
N PRO A 36 -12.05 -12.52 -11.16
CA PRO A 36 -11.07 -13.32 -11.87
C PRO A 36 -11.37 -14.82 -11.76
N LYS A 37 -11.49 -15.50 -12.90
CA LYS A 37 -11.78 -16.93 -13.01
C LYS A 37 -10.84 -17.67 -13.98
N GLY A 38 -10.08 -16.95 -14.78
CA GLY A 38 -9.21 -17.44 -15.83
C GLY A 38 -7.73 -17.10 -15.60
N VAL A 39 -7.12 -16.45 -16.58
CA VAL A 39 -5.67 -16.14 -16.58
C VAL A 39 -5.26 -15.15 -15.48
N ILE A 40 -6.14 -14.23 -15.10
CA ILE A 40 -5.87 -13.32 -13.98
C ILE A 40 -5.91 -14.08 -12.65
N ALA A 41 -6.89 -14.98 -12.45
CA ALA A 41 -6.94 -15.82 -11.26
C ALA A 41 -5.66 -16.66 -11.13
N GLN A 42 -5.21 -17.31 -12.21
CA GLN A 42 -3.97 -18.08 -12.23
C GLN A 42 -2.75 -17.22 -11.89
N ALA A 43 -2.67 -16.02 -12.45
CA ALA A 43 -1.57 -15.08 -12.15
C ALA A 43 -1.58 -14.64 -10.67
N GLN A 44 -2.75 -14.39 -10.08
CA GLN A 44 -2.90 -14.08 -8.65
C GLN A 44 -2.46 -15.27 -7.77
N GLU A 45 -2.80 -16.51 -8.13
CA GLU A 45 -2.36 -17.70 -7.41
C GLU A 45 -0.85 -17.90 -7.50
N MET A 46 -0.25 -17.68 -8.68
CA MET A 46 1.20 -17.74 -8.84
C MET A 46 1.91 -16.69 -7.98
N ALA A 47 1.40 -15.45 -7.97
CA ALA A 47 1.92 -14.40 -7.12
C ALA A 47 1.76 -14.74 -5.62
N ALA A 48 0.62 -15.29 -5.21
CA ALA A 48 0.41 -15.72 -3.82
C ALA A 48 1.46 -16.77 -3.40
N ARG A 49 1.71 -17.78 -4.24
CA ARG A 49 2.77 -18.78 -3.99
C ARG A 49 4.16 -18.16 -3.90
N ALA A 50 4.49 -17.25 -4.82
CA ALA A 50 5.80 -16.62 -4.87
C ALA A 50 6.09 -15.75 -3.63
N PHE A 51 5.07 -15.10 -3.07
CA PHE A 51 5.19 -14.25 -1.90
C PHE A 51 4.79 -14.93 -0.58
N GLY A 52 4.45 -16.21 -0.59
CA GLY A 52 4.04 -16.95 0.61
C GLY A 52 2.73 -16.45 1.22
N ALA A 53 1.84 -15.86 0.41
CA ALA A 53 0.55 -15.35 0.85
C ALA A 53 -0.57 -16.38 0.59
N GLN A 54 -1.65 -16.31 1.37
CA GLN A 54 -2.84 -17.13 1.11
C GLN A 54 -3.59 -16.69 -0.16
N ARG A 55 -3.61 -15.38 -0.43
CA ARG A 55 -4.22 -14.77 -1.61
C ARG A 55 -3.45 -13.52 -2.03
N THR A 56 -3.52 -13.21 -3.32
CA THR A 56 -3.02 -11.96 -3.88
C THR A 56 -4.10 -11.31 -4.71
N PHE A 57 -4.22 -9.99 -4.59
CA PHE A 57 -5.12 -9.17 -5.39
C PHE A 57 -4.31 -8.14 -6.16
N PHE A 58 -4.55 -8.01 -7.45
CA PHE A 58 -3.86 -6.99 -8.26
C PHE A 58 -4.59 -5.66 -8.19
N ALA A 59 -3.85 -4.62 -7.83
CA ALA A 59 -4.33 -3.24 -7.84
C ALA A 59 -3.74 -2.50 -9.03
N THR A 60 -4.57 -2.16 -10.00
CA THR A 60 -4.14 -1.49 -11.24
C THR A 60 -3.88 0.00 -11.05
N ASN A 61 -4.43 0.60 -10.00
CA ASN A 61 -4.29 2.03 -9.72
C ASN A 61 -3.20 2.34 -8.68
N GLY A 62 -2.19 1.47 -8.61
CA GLY A 62 -0.97 1.65 -7.82
C GLY A 62 -1.14 1.44 -6.32
N THR A 63 -0.03 1.51 -5.60
CA THR A 63 0.07 1.29 -4.14
C THR A 63 -0.83 2.24 -3.34
N SER A 64 -1.09 3.45 -3.84
CA SER A 64 -2.00 4.39 -3.17
C SER A 64 -3.42 3.86 -3.04
N THR A 65 -3.91 3.13 -4.06
CA THR A 65 -5.20 2.45 -3.99
C THR A 65 -5.14 1.24 -3.06
N ALA A 66 -4.08 0.44 -3.14
CA ALA A 66 -3.88 -0.69 -2.23
C ALA A 66 -3.89 -0.24 -0.76
N ASN A 67 -3.22 0.88 -0.43
CA ASN A 67 -3.28 1.48 0.91
C ASN A 67 -4.72 1.78 1.34
N LYS A 68 -5.50 2.48 0.49
CA LYS A 68 -6.90 2.84 0.80
C LYS A 68 -7.78 1.61 1.01
N VAL A 69 -7.64 0.59 0.14
CA VAL A 69 -8.40 -0.67 0.25
C VAL A 69 -8.14 -1.34 1.60
N ILE A 70 -6.88 -1.44 2.01
CA ILE A 70 -6.52 -2.07 3.28
C ILE A 70 -7.09 -1.31 4.47
N PHE A 71 -6.99 0.02 4.48
CA PHE A 71 -7.56 0.82 5.55
C PHE A 71 -9.06 0.62 5.69
N GLN A 72 -9.79 0.65 4.57
CA GLN A 72 -11.24 0.45 4.56
C GLN A 72 -11.67 -0.99 4.88
N THR A 73 -10.78 -1.96 4.66
CA THR A 73 -11.06 -3.36 4.97
C THR A 73 -10.78 -3.70 6.44
N LEU A 74 -9.71 -3.14 7.01
CA LEU A 74 -9.25 -3.49 8.35
C LEU A 74 -9.81 -2.58 9.45
N LEU A 75 -10.20 -1.36 9.12
CA LEU A 75 -10.54 -0.32 10.10
C LEU A 75 -11.96 0.20 9.91
N ALA A 76 -12.65 0.39 11.03
CA ALA A 76 -13.93 1.07 11.11
C ALA A 76 -13.77 2.48 11.73
N PRO A 77 -14.76 3.38 11.58
CA PRO A 77 -14.75 4.68 12.24
C PRO A 77 -14.54 4.54 13.75
N GLY A 78 -13.55 5.27 14.25
CA GLY A 78 -13.19 5.26 15.68
C GLY A 78 -12.14 4.21 16.08
N ASP A 79 -11.82 3.23 15.25
CA ASP A 79 -10.76 2.26 15.52
C ASP A 79 -9.41 2.96 15.68
N LYS A 80 -8.64 2.52 16.68
CA LYS A 80 -7.32 3.06 16.95
C LYS A 80 -6.26 2.41 16.05
N LEU A 81 -5.34 3.24 15.55
CA LEU A 81 -4.29 2.86 14.63
C LEU A 81 -2.95 3.46 15.08
N LEU A 82 -1.91 2.65 15.24
CA LEU A 82 -0.53 3.11 15.43
C LEU A 82 0.07 3.43 14.06
N LEU A 83 0.57 4.64 13.87
CA LEU A 83 0.94 5.13 12.55
C LEU A 83 2.26 5.87 12.55
N ASP A 84 3.23 5.41 11.75
CA ASP A 84 4.43 6.19 11.44
C ASP A 84 4.02 7.54 10.81
N ARG A 85 4.38 8.63 11.46
CA ARG A 85 4.06 9.98 10.96
C ARG A 85 4.70 10.27 9.61
N ASN A 86 5.87 9.71 9.33
CA ASN A 86 6.61 9.91 8.08
C ASN A 86 6.20 8.89 6.99
N CYS A 87 4.91 8.57 6.92
CA CYS A 87 4.38 7.69 5.89
C CYS A 87 3.93 8.45 4.63
N HIS A 88 3.72 7.70 3.56
CA HIS A 88 3.22 8.28 2.30
C HIS A 88 1.82 8.89 2.48
N LYS A 89 1.53 9.99 1.79
CA LYS A 89 0.23 10.70 1.84
C LYS A 89 -1.00 9.80 1.63
N SER A 90 -0.89 8.73 0.85
CA SER A 90 -2.01 7.79 0.63
C SER A 90 -2.41 7.04 1.91
N VAL A 91 -1.51 6.88 2.85
CA VAL A 91 -1.78 6.31 4.18
C VAL A 91 -2.65 7.26 5.00
N HIS A 92 -2.30 8.56 5.03
CA HIS A 92 -3.14 9.59 5.67
C HIS A 92 -4.52 9.70 5.01
N HIS A 93 -4.60 9.59 3.68
CA HIS A 93 -5.90 9.50 2.99
C HIS A 93 -6.69 8.25 3.42
N GLY A 94 -6.02 7.12 3.64
CA GLY A 94 -6.63 5.91 4.18
C GLY A 94 -7.24 6.12 5.56
N VAL A 95 -6.52 6.83 6.45
CA VAL A 95 -7.04 7.24 7.78
C VAL A 95 -8.33 8.06 7.66
N VAL A 96 -8.31 9.09 6.81
CA VAL A 96 -9.50 9.94 6.59
C VAL A 96 -10.68 9.11 6.06
N LEU A 97 -10.45 8.25 5.07
CA LEU A 97 -11.49 7.44 4.44
C LEU A 97 -12.09 6.38 5.38
N SER A 98 -11.26 5.79 6.25
CA SER A 98 -11.73 4.78 7.22
C SER A 98 -12.38 5.40 8.46
N GLY A 99 -12.14 6.68 8.74
CA GLY A 99 -12.55 7.33 9.98
C GLY A 99 -11.80 6.82 11.21
N ALA A 100 -10.67 6.15 11.03
CA ALA A 100 -9.84 5.64 12.12
C ALA A 100 -9.17 6.78 12.90
N ARG A 101 -8.80 6.50 14.15
CA ARG A 101 -8.14 7.44 15.07
C ARG A 101 -6.64 7.13 15.15
N PRO A 102 -5.77 7.90 14.46
CA PRO A 102 -4.35 7.61 14.45
C PRO A 102 -3.69 8.05 15.78
N VAL A 103 -2.83 7.18 16.29
CA VAL A 103 -1.79 7.49 17.27
C VAL A 103 -0.49 7.61 16.47
N TYR A 104 -0.04 8.83 16.27
CA TYR A 104 1.16 9.08 15.48
C TYR A 104 2.43 8.75 16.25
N LEU A 105 3.32 8.02 15.59
CA LEU A 105 4.65 7.69 16.07
C LEU A 105 5.66 8.58 15.36
N ASP A 106 6.40 9.35 16.12
CA ASP A 106 7.36 10.30 15.57
C ASP A 106 8.64 9.58 15.13
N SER A 107 9.05 9.84 13.90
CA SER A 107 10.30 9.35 13.33
C SER A 107 11.50 10.03 14.00
N SER A 108 12.63 9.34 14.05
CA SER A 108 13.91 9.96 14.40
C SER A 108 14.34 10.96 13.33
N MET A 109 15.21 11.90 13.70
CA MET A 109 15.78 12.86 12.76
C MET A 109 17.30 12.86 12.87
N ASN A 110 17.97 12.64 11.75
CA ASN A 110 19.40 12.89 11.63
C ASN A 110 19.61 14.39 11.34
N ARG A 111 20.05 15.13 12.35
CA ARG A 111 20.21 16.59 12.25
C ARG A 111 21.37 17.00 11.34
N THR A 112 22.36 16.14 11.16
CA THR A 112 23.53 16.43 10.29
C THR A 112 23.13 16.49 8.82
N TYR A 113 22.25 15.58 8.40
CA TYR A 113 21.81 15.49 7.00
C TYR A 113 20.39 15.98 6.76
N GLY A 114 19.64 16.36 7.81
CA GLY A 114 18.25 16.78 7.70
C GLY A 114 17.30 15.66 7.26
N LEU A 115 17.66 14.39 7.51
CA LEU A 115 16.88 13.23 7.06
C LEU A 115 16.05 12.66 8.19
N PHE A 116 14.81 12.25 7.86
CA PHE A 116 13.99 11.47 8.76
C PHE A 116 14.42 10.00 8.73
N GLY A 117 14.65 9.45 9.92
CA GLY A 117 14.91 8.04 10.13
C GLY A 117 13.64 7.26 10.48
N PRO A 118 13.79 5.95 10.75
CA PRO A 118 12.71 5.15 11.31
C PRO A 118 12.22 5.66 12.66
N VAL A 119 10.99 5.31 13.04
CA VAL A 119 10.51 5.47 14.43
C VAL A 119 11.44 4.68 15.35
N PRO A 120 11.93 5.27 16.44
CA PRO A 120 12.83 4.57 17.37
C PRO A 120 12.20 3.27 17.90
N LYS A 121 13.00 2.20 17.97
CA LYS A 121 12.53 0.87 18.41
C LYS A 121 11.80 0.93 19.75
N LYS A 122 12.37 1.66 20.71
CA LYS A 122 11.74 1.85 22.03
C LYS A 122 10.35 2.50 21.90
N THR A 123 10.20 3.54 21.12
CA THR A 123 8.92 4.23 20.88
C THR A 123 7.87 3.28 20.30
N LEU A 124 8.27 2.39 19.38
CA LEU A 124 7.38 1.38 18.79
C LEU A 124 6.87 0.41 19.85
N PHE A 125 7.76 -0.17 20.66
CA PHE A 125 7.37 -1.14 21.70
C PHE A 125 6.54 -0.48 22.80
N ASP A 126 6.92 0.71 23.25
CA ASP A 126 6.16 1.47 24.24
C ASP A 126 4.74 1.77 23.73
N ALA A 127 4.59 2.12 22.45
CA ALA A 127 3.28 2.40 21.85
C ALA A 127 2.42 1.13 21.73
N ILE A 128 3.00 -0.01 21.35
CA ILE A 128 2.30 -1.31 21.30
C ILE A 128 1.79 -1.70 22.69
N GLU A 129 2.59 -1.50 23.73
CA GLU A 129 2.19 -1.80 25.11
C GLU A 129 1.13 -0.81 25.62
N ALA A 130 1.26 0.49 25.31
CA ALA A 130 0.35 1.53 25.77
C ALA A 130 -1.02 1.49 25.06
N HIS A 131 -1.09 0.87 23.88
CA HIS A 131 -2.31 0.83 23.07
C HIS A 131 -2.68 -0.59 22.62
N PRO A 132 -2.95 -1.51 23.56
CA PRO A 132 -3.32 -2.90 23.23
C PRO A 132 -4.68 -2.99 22.50
N ASP A 133 -5.47 -1.91 22.53
CA ASP A 133 -6.73 -1.74 21.83
C ASP A 133 -6.58 -1.25 20.37
N ALA A 134 -5.35 -0.99 19.91
CA ALA A 134 -5.11 -0.63 18.52
C ALA A 134 -5.43 -1.81 17.58
N LYS A 135 -6.12 -1.51 16.49
CA LYS A 135 -6.48 -2.54 15.48
C LYS A 135 -5.33 -2.83 14.52
N ALA A 136 -4.53 -1.84 14.23
CA ALA A 136 -3.43 -1.99 13.27
C ALA A 136 -2.22 -1.13 13.65
N LEU A 137 -1.05 -1.58 13.17
CA LEU A 137 0.22 -0.84 13.16
C LEU A 137 0.68 -0.68 11.71
N ILE A 138 0.88 0.55 11.27
CA ILE A 138 1.33 0.87 9.92
C ILE A 138 2.71 1.54 9.98
N LEU A 139 3.69 0.91 9.34
CA LEU A 139 5.06 1.38 9.26
C LEU A 139 5.52 1.46 7.79
N THR A 140 6.35 2.44 7.50
CA THR A 140 7.06 2.52 6.23
C THR A 140 8.30 1.63 6.31
N SER A 141 8.19 0.36 5.87
CA SER A 141 9.23 -0.69 6.05
C SER A 141 10.62 -0.30 5.52
N CYS A 142 10.65 0.57 4.53
CA CYS A 142 11.85 1.21 3.99
C CYS A 142 11.54 2.68 3.78
N THR A 143 12.29 3.57 4.44
CA THR A 143 12.12 5.02 4.26
C THR A 143 12.55 5.44 2.85
N TYR A 144 12.19 6.65 2.44
CA TYR A 144 12.59 7.21 1.15
C TYR A 144 14.12 7.21 0.97
N ASP A 145 14.85 7.38 2.07
CA ASP A 145 16.31 7.43 2.10
C ASP A 145 16.98 6.05 2.28
N GLY A 146 16.21 4.96 2.17
CA GLY A 146 16.73 3.59 2.21
C GLY A 146 16.93 2.99 3.60
N LEU A 147 16.48 3.65 4.67
CA LEU A 147 16.56 3.12 6.03
C LEU A 147 15.44 2.10 6.27
N ARG A 148 15.77 0.96 6.88
CA ARG A 148 14.86 -0.17 7.08
C ARG A 148 14.64 -0.46 8.56
N TYR A 149 13.43 -0.97 8.87
CA TYR A 149 13.12 -1.57 10.17
C TYR A 149 13.58 -3.02 10.22
N ASP A 150 13.97 -3.47 11.44
CA ASP A 150 14.02 -4.89 11.79
C ASP A 150 12.58 -5.31 12.15
N LEU A 151 11.83 -5.75 11.14
CA LEU A 151 10.38 -6.01 11.28
C LEU A 151 10.02 -7.22 12.15
N PRO A 152 10.72 -8.38 12.11
CA PRO A 152 10.26 -9.58 12.82
C PRO A 152 9.92 -9.37 14.30
N PRO A 153 10.76 -8.73 15.14
CA PRO A 153 10.43 -8.51 16.54
C PRO A 153 9.26 -7.53 16.74
N ILE A 154 9.10 -6.54 15.86
CA ILE A 154 7.99 -5.58 15.91
C ILE A 154 6.67 -6.29 15.59
N ILE A 155 6.68 -7.11 14.54
CA ILE A 155 5.54 -7.93 14.13
C ILE A 155 5.11 -8.87 15.24
N ALA A 156 6.07 -9.58 15.85
CA ALA A 156 5.79 -10.50 16.95
C ALA A 156 5.14 -9.79 18.15
N ALA A 157 5.65 -8.61 18.52
CA ALA A 157 5.08 -7.82 19.61
C ALA A 157 3.67 -7.31 19.31
N ALA A 158 3.43 -6.82 18.09
CA ALA A 158 2.11 -6.38 17.65
C ALA A 158 1.10 -7.54 17.65
N HIS A 159 1.47 -8.68 17.07
CA HIS A 159 0.60 -9.87 17.03
C HIS A 159 0.29 -10.43 18.40
N ALA A 160 1.24 -10.38 19.35
CA ALA A 160 1.00 -10.80 20.74
C ALA A 160 -0.12 -9.99 21.43
N LYS A 161 -0.41 -8.78 20.93
CA LYS A 161 -1.52 -7.92 21.40
C LYS A 161 -2.75 -7.99 20.46
N GLY A 162 -2.74 -8.83 19.44
CA GLY A 162 -3.81 -8.91 18.44
C GLY A 162 -3.84 -7.73 17.46
N ILE A 163 -2.77 -6.93 17.40
CA ILE A 163 -2.63 -5.81 16.49
C ILE A 163 -2.16 -6.33 15.14
N VAL A 164 -2.93 -6.08 14.07
CA VAL A 164 -2.53 -6.40 12.70
C VAL A 164 -1.46 -5.41 12.25
N HIS A 165 -0.34 -5.92 11.71
CA HIS A 165 0.70 -5.04 11.17
C HIS A 165 0.70 -5.02 9.64
N ARG A 166 1.21 -3.93 9.07
CA ARG A 166 1.48 -3.73 7.66
C ARG A 166 2.71 -2.83 7.44
#